data_8070d0f5feb37b5de6aeb57233ec4e60
#
_entry.id   8070d0f5feb37b5de6aeb57233ec4e60
#
_cell.length_a   1.000
_cell.length_b   1.000
_cell.length_c   1.000
_cell.angle_alpha   90.00
_cell.angle_beta   90.00
_cell.angle_gamma   90.00
#
_symmetry.space_group_name_H-M   'P 1'
#
loop_
_entity.id
_entity.type
_entity.pdbx_description
1 polymer ?
#
loop_
_entity_poly.entity_id
_entity_poly.type
_entity_poly.pdbx_seq_one_letter_code
_entity_poly.pdbx_strand_id
1 'polypeptide(L)'
;MAISTTACFKDSNINVDPNRSTSVDPALLFSGASTQFSLLRVAELTWPIALMNQMWASGGRWGLSQAQYDQTRIRSAWGRTYTDVHKNLNVAVEIAQTSQPVNKNAVAQCKILMAFAYAQTSLLWGDIPFTEAATGKVDFPKFDKQQDVLNGCIAMLDEALGMIDPNGKGIIAPNDLYYGGDMAKWRKFANSLKMRILISTKLLKMIIITIG
;
A
#
# COMPACT_ATOMS: atom_id res chain seq x y z
N MET A 1 -49.69 22.71 38.54
CA MET A 1 -48.44 23.40 38.21
C MET A 1 -47.48 22.32 37.74
N ALA A 2 -47.33 22.13 36.45
CA ALA A 2 -46.45 21.11 35.85
C ALA A 2 -45.09 21.77 35.55
N ILE A 3 -44.05 21.29 36.22
CA ILE A 3 -42.69 21.73 35.96
C ILE A 3 -42.13 20.82 34.85
N SER A 4 -42.09 21.33 33.61
CA SER A 4 -41.39 20.67 32.51
C SER A 4 -39.90 20.97 32.61
N THR A 5 -39.11 20.03 33.11
CA THR A 5 -37.67 20.09 33.04
C THR A 5 -37.20 19.64 31.66
N THR A 6 -37.02 20.56 30.75
CA THR A 6 -36.28 20.34 29.50
C THR A 6 -34.78 20.35 29.79
N ALA A 7 -34.23 19.17 30.09
CA ALA A 7 -32.78 18.98 30.18
C ALA A 7 -32.23 18.85 28.74
N CYS A 8 -32.05 19.97 28.06
CA CYS A 8 -31.24 20.03 26.82
C CYS A 8 -29.78 20.11 27.22
N PHE A 9 -29.08 19.00 27.24
CA PHE A 9 -27.61 18.97 27.24
C PHE A 9 -27.11 19.39 25.85
N LYS A 10 -27.01 20.69 25.64
CA LYS A 10 -26.64 21.28 24.34
C LYS A 10 -25.12 21.21 24.08
N ASP A 11 -24.31 20.92 25.08
CA ASP A 11 -22.85 20.98 25.02
C ASP A 11 -22.15 19.71 25.54
N SER A 12 -22.83 18.55 25.49
CA SER A 12 -22.16 17.33 25.86
C SER A 12 -21.37 16.76 24.68
N ASN A 13 -20.06 16.93 24.67
CA ASN A 13 -19.15 16.23 23.77
C ASN A 13 -19.06 14.72 24.05
N ILE A 14 -20.18 14.11 24.52
CA ILE A 14 -20.27 12.70 24.90
C ILE A 14 -19.91 11.78 23.73
N ASN A 15 -20.17 12.23 22.51
CA ASN A 15 -19.86 11.46 21.30
C ASN A 15 -18.46 11.75 20.72
N VAL A 16 -17.67 12.60 21.38
CA VAL A 16 -16.28 12.85 20.96
C VAL A 16 -15.37 12.03 21.86
N ASP A 17 -14.80 10.97 21.32
CA ASP A 17 -13.78 10.18 22.02
C ASP A 17 -12.54 11.07 22.24
N PRO A 18 -12.18 11.41 23.50
CA PRO A 18 -11.01 12.25 23.78
C PRO A 18 -9.69 11.59 23.39
N ASN A 19 -9.68 10.26 23.21
CA ASN A 19 -8.51 9.50 22.79
C ASN A 19 -8.43 9.36 21.24
N ARG A 20 -9.46 9.78 20.52
CA ARG A 20 -9.43 9.77 19.08
C ARG A 20 -8.65 10.98 18.58
N SER A 21 -7.52 10.72 17.94
CA SER A 21 -6.75 11.78 17.29
C SER A 21 -7.60 12.51 16.25
N THR A 22 -7.72 13.82 16.39
CA THR A 22 -8.43 14.69 15.44
C THR A 22 -7.58 15.07 14.23
N SER A 23 -6.26 14.82 14.31
CA SER A 23 -5.30 15.00 13.22
C SER A 23 -4.37 13.81 13.16
N VAL A 24 -4.17 13.28 11.96
CA VAL A 24 -3.25 12.16 11.72
C VAL A 24 -2.01 12.70 11.02
N ASP A 25 -0.83 12.38 11.57
CA ASP A 25 0.44 12.70 10.91
C ASP A 25 0.65 11.75 9.72
N PRO A 26 0.85 12.27 8.48
CA PRO A 26 1.14 11.45 7.32
C PRO A 26 2.39 10.56 7.51
N ALA A 27 3.34 10.97 8.35
CA ALA A 27 4.52 10.16 8.65
C ALA A 27 4.17 8.89 9.44
N LEU A 28 3.20 8.95 10.35
CA LEU A 28 2.72 7.77 11.10
C LEU A 28 1.94 6.83 10.18
N LEU A 29 1.11 7.36 9.28
CA LEU A 29 0.40 6.55 8.28
C LEU A 29 1.38 5.83 7.35
N PHE A 30 2.42 6.53 6.90
CA PHE A 30 3.48 5.95 6.08
C PHE A 30 4.24 4.85 6.82
N SER A 31 4.65 5.10 8.07
CA SER A 31 5.33 4.13 8.93
C SER A 31 4.47 2.88 9.13
N GLY A 32 3.19 3.05 9.48
CA GLY A 32 2.24 1.95 9.61
C GLY A 32 2.09 1.15 8.33
N ALA A 33 1.87 1.82 7.19
CA ALA A 33 1.72 1.17 5.88
C ALA A 33 3.00 0.43 5.45
N SER A 34 4.18 1.02 5.65
CA SER A 34 5.47 0.41 5.31
C SER A 34 5.78 -0.83 6.15
N THR A 35 5.47 -0.77 7.43
CA THR A 35 5.60 -1.92 8.36
C THR A 35 4.65 -3.04 7.96
N GLN A 36 3.37 -2.73 7.73
CA GLN A 36 2.37 -3.72 7.32
C GLN A 36 2.72 -4.35 5.97
N PHE A 37 3.13 -3.55 5.00
CA PHE A 37 3.55 -4.08 3.70
C PHE A 37 4.74 -5.03 3.82
N SER A 38 5.73 -4.70 4.63
CA SER A 38 6.89 -5.56 4.88
C SER A 38 6.49 -6.85 5.59
N LEU A 39 5.61 -6.76 6.58
CA LEU A 39 5.10 -7.91 7.33
C LEU A 39 4.30 -8.86 6.44
N LEU A 40 3.40 -8.32 5.60
CA LEU A 40 2.64 -9.11 4.62
C LEU A 40 3.55 -9.88 3.68
N ARG A 41 4.62 -9.24 3.19
CA ARG A 41 5.59 -9.90 2.29
C ARG A 41 6.34 -11.02 2.98
N VAL A 42 6.85 -10.78 4.16
CA VAL A 42 7.71 -11.75 4.86
C VAL A 42 6.90 -12.85 5.53
N ALA A 43 5.87 -12.52 6.28
CA ALA A 43 5.14 -13.49 7.08
C ALA A 43 4.01 -14.20 6.30
N GLU A 44 3.24 -13.46 5.50
CA GLU A 44 2.03 -14.03 4.89
C GLU A 44 2.26 -14.54 3.45
N LEU A 45 3.13 -13.90 2.68
CA LEU A 45 3.35 -14.27 1.26
C LEU A 45 4.59 -15.14 1.05
N THR A 46 5.68 -14.89 1.74
CA THR A 46 6.93 -15.64 1.52
C THR A 46 6.78 -17.12 1.85
N TRP A 47 6.16 -17.43 2.99
CA TRP A 47 5.97 -18.81 3.43
C TRP A 47 5.18 -19.67 2.42
N PRO A 48 3.92 -19.33 2.06
CA PRO A 48 3.16 -20.15 1.12
C PRO A 48 3.80 -20.20 -0.28
N ILE A 49 4.37 -19.08 -0.76
CA ILE A 49 5.03 -19.02 -2.06
C ILE A 49 6.27 -19.90 -2.08
N ALA A 50 7.09 -19.89 -1.02
CA ALA A 50 8.29 -20.72 -0.94
C ALA A 50 7.96 -22.24 -0.90
N LEU A 51 6.86 -22.61 -0.24
CA LEU A 51 6.36 -24.00 -0.24
C LEU A 51 5.81 -24.41 -1.60
N MET A 52 5.00 -23.55 -2.25
CA MET A 52 4.43 -23.83 -3.58
C MET A 52 5.52 -23.99 -4.65
N ASN A 53 6.59 -23.19 -4.55
CA ASN A 53 7.73 -23.26 -5.47
C ASN A 53 8.77 -24.33 -5.06
N GLN A 54 8.47 -25.16 -4.05
CA GLN A 54 9.38 -26.22 -3.56
C GLN A 54 10.75 -25.70 -3.10
N MET A 55 10.85 -24.39 -2.78
CA MET A 55 12.07 -23.81 -2.21
C MET A 55 12.24 -24.21 -0.74
N TRP A 56 11.13 -24.47 -0.05
CA TRP A 56 11.08 -24.96 1.32
C TRP A 56 10.31 -26.27 1.36
N ALA A 57 10.70 -27.14 2.26
CA ALA A 57 9.96 -28.36 2.60
C ALA A 57 9.34 -28.19 3.98
N SER A 58 8.09 -28.64 4.12
CA SER A 58 7.44 -28.69 5.42
C SER A 58 7.87 -29.94 6.18
N GLY A 59 8.54 -29.78 7.32
CA GLY A 59 8.88 -30.86 8.24
C GLY A 59 7.81 -31.04 9.33
N GLY A 60 7.13 -32.17 9.32
CA GLY A 60 6.29 -32.60 10.43
C GLY A 60 4.91 -31.97 10.54
N ARG A 61 4.74 -30.93 11.39
CA ARG A 61 3.43 -30.39 11.81
C ARG A 61 2.55 -29.84 10.67
N TRP A 62 3.14 -29.47 9.56
CA TRP A 62 2.48 -28.74 8.46
C TRP A 62 2.34 -29.55 7.18
N GLY A 63 2.39 -30.83 7.19
CA GLY A 63 2.13 -31.79 6.11
C GLY A 63 2.34 -31.36 4.63
N LEU A 64 2.44 -32.30 3.73
CA LEU A 64 2.56 -32.08 2.26
C LEU A 64 1.43 -31.24 1.65
N SER A 65 0.24 -31.20 2.29
CA SER A 65 -0.89 -30.37 1.87
C SER A 65 -0.57 -28.88 1.83
N GLN A 66 0.48 -28.43 2.49
CA GLN A 66 0.92 -27.05 2.49
C GLN A 66 1.67 -26.63 1.23
N ALA A 67 2.20 -27.56 0.46
CA ALA A 67 2.81 -27.29 -0.83
C ALA A 67 1.76 -27.19 -1.96
N GLN A 68 0.49 -27.49 -1.68
CA GLN A 68 -0.59 -27.32 -2.64
C GLN A 68 -1.04 -25.84 -2.65
N TYR A 69 -1.37 -25.35 -3.85
CA TYR A 69 -1.95 -24.01 -4.00
C TYR A 69 -3.29 -23.94 -3.26
N ASP A 70 -3.35 -23.04 -2.30
CA ASP A 70 -4.57 -22.76 -1.52
C ASP A 70 -4.74 -21.26 -1.38
N GLN A 71 -5.71 -20.70 -2.11
CA GLN A 71 -6.00 -19.26 -2.06
C GLN A 71 -6.42 -18.77 -0.67
N THR A 72 -6.90 -19.64 0.21
CA THR A 72 -7.30 -19.23 1.57
C THR A 72 -6.12 -18.74 2.38
N ARG A 73 -4.91 -19.23 2.08
CA ARG A 73 -3.67 -18.85 2.77
C ARG A 73 -3.15 -17.48 2.46
N ILE A 74 -3.48 -16.96 1.28
CA ILE A 74 -3.08 -15.61 0.83
C ILE A 74 -4.23 -14.61 0.86
N ARG A 75 -5.43 -15.05 1.29
CA ARG A 75 -6.64 -14.22 1.33
C ARG A 75 -6.51 -13.03 2.29
N SER A 76 -5.91 -13.25 3.47
CA SER A 76 -5.68 -12.19 4.44
C SER A 76 -4.74 -11.13 3.90
N ALA A 77 -3.70 -11.53 3.17
CA ALA A 77 -2.76 -10.62 2.52
C ALA A 77 -3.46 -9.71 1.51
N TRP A 78 -4.42 -10.23 0.73
CA TRP A 78 -5.25 -9.42 -0.16
C TRP A 78 -5.97 -8.29 0.57
N GLY A 79 -6.82 -8.64 1.55
CA GLY A 79 -7.61 -7.65 2.29
C GLY A 79 -6.74 -6.59 2.96
N ARG A 80 -5.71 -7.04 3.69
CA ARG A 80 -4.81 -6.15 4.43
C ARG A 80 -3.97 -5.25 3.52
N THR A 81 -3.64 -5.66 2.31
CA THR A 81 -2.96 -4.78 1.35
C THR A 81 -3.83 -3.55 1.03
N TYR A 82 -5.14 -3.72 0.88
CA TYR A 82 -6.05 -2.59 0.61
C TYR A 82 -6.36 -1.77 1.86
N THR A 83 -6.66 -2.43 2.99
CA THR A 83 -7.07 -1.74 4.22
C THR A 83 -5.92 -1.07 4.95
N ASP A 84 -4.77 -1.76 5.05
CA ASP A 84 -3.69 -1.34 5.93
C ASP A 84 -2.57 -0.62 5.16
N VAL A 85 -2.43 -0.89 3.85
CA VAL A 85 -1.37 -0.28 3.03
C VAL A 85 -1.94 0.81 2.14
N HIS A 86 -2.76 0.48 1.14
CA HIS A 86 -3.22 1.45 0.15
C HIS A 86 -4.05 2.57 0.74
N LYS A 87 -5.01 2.25 1.64
CA LYS A 87 -5.85 3.26 2.28
C LYS A 87 -5.01 4.25 3.10
N ASN A 88 -4.08 3.75 3.91
CA ASN A 88 -3.25 4.62 4.74
C ASN A 88 -2.32 5.50 3.90
N LEU A 89 -1.74 4.96 2.82
CA LEU A 89 -0.91 5.74 1.91
C LEU A 89 -1.70 6.79 1.13
N ASN A 90 -2.94 6.49 0.71
CA ASN A 90 -3.82 7.47 0.06
C ASN A 90 -4.11 8.64 1.01
N VAL A 91 -4.50 8.37 2.25
CA VAL A 91 -4.74 9.41 3.26
C VAL A 91 -3.47 10.21 3.54
N ALA A 92 -2.30 9.55 3.63
CA ALA A 92 -1.03 10.24 3.83
C ALA A 92 -0.69 11.19 2.65
N VAL A 93 -0.98 10.77 1.42
CA VAL A 93 -0.82 11.62 0.22
C VAL A 93 -1.74 12.82 0.28
N GLU A 94 -3.03 12.62 0.58
CA GLU A 94 -4.01 13.72 0.68
C GLU A 94 -3.58 14.76 1.72
N ILE A 95 -3.17 14.34 2.91
CA ILE A 95 -2.70 15.23 3.97
C ILE A 95 -1.41 15.97 3.53
N ALA A 96 -0.45 15.26 2.96
CA ALA A 96 0.81 15.86 2.52
C ALA A 96 0.63 16.86 1.37
N GLN A 97 -0.37 16.66 0.50
CA GLN A 97 -0.73 17.58 -0.58
C GLN A 97 -1.47 18.84 -0.09
N THR A 98 -2.22 18.72 1.00
CA THR A 98 -2.95 19.86 1.60
C THR A 98 -2.12 20.65 2.59
N SER A 99 -0.93 20.16 2.98
CA SER A 99 -0.01 20.87 3.86
C SER A 99 0.51 22.16 3.23
N GLN A 100 0.84 23.15 4.08
CA GLN A 100 1.39 24.43 3.64
C GLN A 100 2.76 24.67 4.30
N PRO A 101 3.86 24.64 3.56
CA PRO A 101 3.98 24.28 2.12
C PRO A 101 3.75 22.80 1.85
N VAL A 102 3.36 22.45 0.60
CA VAL A 102 3.17 21.06 0.17
C VAL A 102 4.47 20.26 0.34
N ASN A 103 4.39 19.15 1.07
CA ASN A 103 5.54 18.26 1.25
C ASN A 103 5.66 17.28 0.06
N LYS A 104 6.26 17.74 -1.05
CA LYS A 104 6.42 16.96 -2.28
C LYS A 104 7.21 15.65 -2.06
N ASN A 105 8.21 15.67 -1.20
CA ASN A 105 9.01 14.48 -0.91
C ASN A 105 8.21 13.42 -0.16
N ALA A 106 7.37 13.82 0.81
CA ALA A 106 6.47 12.88 1.49
C ALA A 106 5.46 12.26 0.53
N VAL A 107 4.88 13.08 -0.37
CA VAL A 107 4.01 12.58 -1.44
C VAL A 107 4.75 11.57 -2.32
N ALA A 108 5.97 11.88 -2.75
CA ALA A 108 6.78 10.99 -3.57
C ALA A 108 7.08 9.65 -2.87
N GLN A 109 7.47 9.66 -1.59
CA GLN A 109 7.71 8.46 -0.81
C GLN A 109 6.45 7.57 -0.74
N CYS A 110 5.29 8.16 -0.44
CA CYS A 110 4.02 7.44 -0.40
C CYS A 110 3.67 6.82 -1.77
N LYS A 111 3.79 7.59 -2.86
CA LYS A 111 3.50 7.10 -4.21
C LYS A 111 4.45 5.99 -4.65
N ILE A 112 5.73 6.06 -4.32
CA ILE A 112 6.70 5.00 -4.62
C ILE A 112 6.30 3.70 -3.90
N LEU A 113 5.95 3.79 -2.62
CA LEU A 113 5.53 2.62 -1.85
C LEU A 113 4.19 2.07 -2.35
N MET A 114 3.23 2.93 -2.73
CA MET A 114 1.96 2.52 -3.35
C MET A 114 2.20 1.78 -4.66
N ALA A 115 3.02 2.33 -5.55
CA ALA A 115 3.35 1.69 -6.82
C ALA A 115 3.99 0.32 -6.61
N PHE A 116 4.84 0.18 -5.60
CA PHE A 116 5.44 -1.10 -5.24
C PHE A 116 4.39 -2.11 -4.76
N ALA A 117 3.49 -1.70 -3.87
CA ALA A 117 2.44 -2.56 -3.35
C ALA A 117 1.45 -2.99 -4.45
N TYR A 118 0.99 -2.07 -5.30
CA TYR A 118 0.09 -2.40 -6.42
C TYR A 118 0.74 -3.32 -7.44
N ALA A 119 1.99 -3.03 -7.84
CA ALA A 119 2.71 -3.89 -8.78
C ALA A 119 2.88 -5.30 -8.24
N GLN A 120 3.25 -5.46 -6.95
CA GLN A 120 3.35 -6.77 -6.33
C GLN A 120 1.99 -7.48 -6.27
N THR A 121 0.93 -6.78 -5.89
CA THR A 121 -0.42 -7.34 -5.82
C THR A 121 -0.87 -7.82 -7.20
N SER A 122 -0.71 -6.99 -8.23
CA SER A 122 -1.09 -7.38 -9.60
C SER A 122 -0.26 -8.55 -10.14
N LEU A 123 1.02 -8.62 -9.82
CA LEU A 123 1.86 -9.76 -10.22
C LEU A 123 1.47 -11.07 -9.53
N LEU A 124 0.83 -11.02 -8.35
CA LEU A 124 0.37 -12.20 -7.62
C LEU A 124 -1.05 -12.64 -8.00
N TRP A 125 -1.96 -11.68 -8.22
CA TRP A 125 -3.38 -11.96 -8.42
C TRP A 125 -3.92 -11.64 -9.82
N GLY A 126 -3.10 -11.04 -10.69
CA GLY A 126 -3.51 -10.65 -12.03
C GLY A 126 -4.28 -9.32 -12.07
N ASP A 127 -5.52 -9.34 -12.58
CA ASP A 127 -6.41 -8.19 -12.58
C ASP A 127 -6.80 -7.83 -11.15
N ILE A 128 -6.72 -6.54 -10.77
CA ILE A 128 -6.97 -6.07 -9.40
C ILE A 128 -7.67 -4.71 -9.41
N PRO A 129 -8.41 -4.34 -8.35
CA PRO A 129 -8.85 -2.97 -8.16
C PRO A 129 -7.67 -2.01 -8.04
N PHE A 130 -7.60 -1.00 -8.91
CA PHE A 130 -6.52 -0.02 -8.93
C PHE A 130 -7.04 1.41 -9.05
N THR A 131 -7.75 1.74 -10.12
CA THR A 131 -8.18 3.12 -10.40
C THR A 131 -9.20 3.66 -9.41
N GLU A 132 -10.06 2.82 -8.89
CA GLU A 132 -11.12 3.17 -7.94
C GLU A 132 -10.83 2.70 -6.51
N ALA A 133 -9.74 1.95 -6.33
CA ALA A 133 -9.45 1.28 -5.08
C ALA A 133 -8.99 2.24 -3.97
N ALA A 134 -9.33 1.89 -2.73
CA ALA A 134 -8.86 2.53 -1.49
C ALA A 134 -9.12 4.05 -1.40
N THR A 135 -10.01 4.59 -2.24
CA THR A 135 -10.40 6.01 -2.23
C THR A 135 -11.48 6.33 -1.21
N GLY A 136 -12.21 5.30 -0.73
CA GLY A 136 -13.39 5.46 0.13
C GLY A 136 -14.61 6.06 -0.59
N LYS A 137 -14.56 6.21 -1.92
CA LYS A 137 -15.64 6.80 -2.73
C LYS A 137 -16.50 5.74 -3.42
N VAL A 138 -15.98 4.54 -3.59
CA VAL A 138 -16.63 3.43 -4.31
C VAL A 138 -16.60 2.20 -3.41
N ASP A 139 -17.78 1.63 -3.11
CA ASP A 139 -17.90 0.44 -2.25
C ASP A 139 -17.47 -0.84 -2.99
N PHE A 140 -17.73 -0.91 -4.30
CA PHE A 140 -17.39 -2.05 -5.15
C PHE A 140 -16.50 -1.59 -6.32
N PRO A 141 -15.20 -1.37 -6.09
CA PRO A 141 -14.30 -0.92 -7.14
C PRO A 141 -14.15 -2.00 -8.22
N LYS A 142 -14.10 -1.57 -9.48
CA LYS A 142 -13.86 -2.46 -10.62
C LYS A 142 -12.45 -3.06 -10.58
N PHE A 143 -12.32 -4.23 -11.19
CA PHE A 143 -11.02 -4.84 -11.46
C PHE A 143 -10.44 -4.25 -12.75
N ASP A 144 -9.27 -3.63 -12.63
CA ASP A 144 -8.51 -3.14 -13.78
C ASP A 144 -7.60 -4.25 -14.31
N LYS A 145 -7.36 -4.27 -15.61
CA LYS A 145 -6.48 -5.27 -16.23
C LYS A 145 -5.06 -5.17 -15.70
N GLN A 146 -4.41 -6.30 -15.46
CA GLN A 146 -3.04 -6.35 -14.96
C GLN A 146 -2.08 -5.44 -15.73
N GLN A 147 -2.18 -5.42 -17.07
CA GLN A 147 -1.35 -4.56 -17.91
C GLN A 147 -1.58 -3.07 -17.60
N ASP A 148 -2.83 -2.67 -17.38
CA ASP A 148 -3.19 -1.27 -17.09
C ASP A 148 -2.72 -0.88 -15.67
N VAL A 149 -2.84 -1.80 -14.71
CA VAL A 149 -2.30 -1.61 -13.36
C VAL A 149 -0.79 -1.39 -13.40
N LEU A 150 -0.04 -2.25 -14.11
CA LEU A 150 1.41 -2.14 -14.20
C LEU A 150 1.84 -0.85 -14.92
N ASN A 151 1.13 -0.45 -15.97
CA ASN A 151 1.35 0.83 -16.65
C ASN A 151 1.05 2.01 -15.71
N GLY A 152 -0.03 1.93 -14.93
CA GLY A 152 -0.39 2.93 -13.92
C GLY A 152 0.66 3.04 -12.82
N CYS A 153 1.24 1.93 -12.38
CA CYS A 153 2.36 1.94 -11.43
C CYS A 153 3.60 2.65 -12.01
N ILE A 154 3.92 2.44 -13.30
CA ILE A 154 5.01 3.15 -13.96
C ILE A 154 4.74 4.65 -13.98
N ALA A 155 3.54 5.06 -14.38
CA ALA A 155 3.14 6.47 -14.40
C ALA A 155 3.22 7.11 -13.00
N MET A 156 2.77 6.40 -11.96
CA MET A 156 2.87 6.83 -10.57
C MET A 156 4.33 7.02 -10.12
N LEU A 157 5.23 6.13 -10.55
CA LEU A 157 6.68 6.25 -10.27
C LEU A 157 7.29 7.45 -11.00
N ASP A 158 6.90 7.73 -12.26
CA ASP A 158 7.38 8.87 -13.02
C ASP A 158 6.93 10.19 -12.38
N GLU A 159 5.68 10.26 -11.95
CA GLU A 159 5.16 11.40 -11.20
C GLU A 159 5.94 11.60 -9.89
N ALA A 160 6.14 10.53 -9.11
CA ALA A 160 6.89 10.58 -7.86
C ALA A 160 8.35 11.04 -8.07
N LEU A 161 9.02 10.53 -9.11
CA LEU A 161 10.39 10.91 -9.47
C LEU A 161 10.50 12.40 -9.83
N GLY A 162 9.47 12.96 -10.50
CA GLY A 162 9.38 14.39 -10.81
C GLY A 162 9.17 15.28 -9.58
N MET A 163 8.62 14.72 -8.48
CA MET A 163 8.39 15.46 -7.23
C MET A 163 9.59 15.48 -6.29
N ILE A 164 10.57 14.58 -6.46
CA ILE A 164 11.70 14.45 -5.54
C ILE A 164 12.60 15.69 -5.63
N ASP A 165 12.66 16.42 -4.54
CA ASP A 165 13.67 17.44 -4.27
C ASP A 165 14.79 16.81 -3.41
N PRO A 166 16.02 16.68 -3.94
CA PRO A 166 17.13 16.09 -3.20
C PRO A 166 17.55 16.88 -1.96
N ASN A 167 17.24 18.19 -1.92
CA ASN A 167 17.58 19.09 -0.81
C ASN A 167 16.39 19.28 0.17
N GLY A 168 15.20 18.83 -0.21
CA GLY A 168 14.00 18.93 0.59
C GLY A 168 13.88 17.76 1.57
N LYS A 169 13.15 17.99 2.67
CA LYS A 169 12.82 16.95 3.64
C LYS A 169 11.50 16.25 3.25
N GLY A 170 11.50 14.93 3.28
CA GLY A 170 10.30 14.12 3.21
C GLY A 170 9.90 13.58 4.59
N ILE A 171 9.38 12.36 4.60
CA ILE A 171 9.20 11.58 5.83
C ILE A 171 10.60 11.06 6.23
N ILE A 172 11.03 11.42 7.44
CA ILE A 172 12.37 11.10 7.97
C ILE A 172 12.28 10.01 9.04
N ALA A 173 13.43 9.54 9.52
CA ALA A 173 13.49 8.68 10.70
C ALA A 173 12.83 9.36 11.93
N PRO A 174 12.14 8.60 12.82
CA PRO A 174 12.02 7.14 12.80
C PRO A 174 10.92 6.59 11.88
N ASN A 175 10.13 7.43 11.20
CA ASN A 175 8.97 7.01 10.44
C ASN A 175 9.31 6.43 9.05
N ASP A 176 10.40 6.87 8.41
CA ASP A 176 10.93 6.20 7.21
C ASP A 176 11.88 5.07 7.62
N LEU A 177 11.34 3.85 7.68
CA LEU A 177 12.07 2.65 8.07
C LEU A 177 13.00 2.11 6.98
N TYR A 178 12.87 2.57 5.74
CA TYR A 178 13.70 2.08 4.63
C TYR A 178 15.00 2.86 4.46
N TYR A 179 14.89 4.17 4.39
CA TYR A 179 16.04 5.03 4.05
C TYR A 179 16.21 6.24 4.97
N GLY A 180 15.39 6.37 6.02
CA GLY A 180 15.51 7.45 6.99
C GLY A 180 15.31 8.86 6.41
N GLY A 181 14.60 8.99 5.29
CA GLY A 181 14.37 10.25 4.59
C GLY A 181 15.40 10.57 3.51
N ASP A 182 16.33 9.68 3.20
CA ASP A 182 17.31 9.86 2.12
C ASP A 182 16.62 9.80 0.74
N MET A 183 16.33 10.97 0.17
CA MET A 183 15.61 11.09 -1.09
C MET A 183 16.43 10.59 -2.30
N ALA A 184 17.76 10.57 -2.20
CA ALA A 184 18.59 10.01 -3.26
C ALA A 184 18.46 8.48 -3.32
N LYS A 185 18.34 7.82 -2.17
CA LYS A 185 18.05 6.37 -2.10
C LYS A 185 16.64 6.06 -2.58
N TRP A 186 15.64 6.88 -2.21
CA TRP A 186 14.27 6.75 -2.71
C TRP A 186 14.20 6.87 -4.23
N ARG A 187 14.95 7.80 -4.84
CA ARG A 187 15.08 7.92 -6.29
C ARG A 187 15.68 6.68 -6.94
N LYS A 188 16.74 6.13 -6.36
CA LYS A 188 17.36 4.88 -6.85
C LYS A 188 16.39 3.70 -6.76
N PHE A 189 15.68 3.59 -5.64
CA PHE A 189 14.66 2.55 -5.45
C PHE A 189 13.54 2.66 -6.48
N ALA A 190 12.98 3.85 -6.70
CA ALA A 190 11.93 4.07 -7.69
C ALA A 190 12.37 3.67 -9.10
N ASN A 191 13.58 4.02 -9.53
CA ASN A 191 14.14 3.62 -10.82
C ASN A 191 14.33 2.10 -10.93
N SER A 192 14.83 1.45 -9.88
CA SER A 192 14.98 -0.01 -9.84
C SER A 192 13.62 -0.72 -9.89
N LEU A 193 12.63 -0.19 -9.20
CA LEU A 193 11.26 -0.71 -9.21
C LEU A 193 10.63 -0.54 -10.61
N LYS A 194 10.80 0.62 -11.24
CA LYS A 194 10.34 0.87 -12.60
C LYS A 194 10.94 -0.12 -13.59
N MET A 195 12.25 -0.36 -13.51
CA MET A 195 12.93 -1.35 -14.33
C MET A 195 12.36 -2.75 -14.12
N ARG A 196 12.14 -3.16 -12.86
CA ARG A 196 11.54 -4.45 -12.51
C ARG A 196 10.15 -4.62 -13.12
N ILE A 197 9.28 -3.60 -13.01
CA ILE A 197 7.92 -3.63 -13.57
C ILE A 197 7.98 -3.75 -15.09
N LEU A 198 8.85 -3.00 -15.78
CA LEU A 198 9.02 -3.06 -17.22
C LEU A 198 9.46 -4.44 -17.70
N ILE A 199 10.41 -5.08 -17.00
CA ILE A 199 10.84 -6.45 -17.31
C ILE A 199 9.68 -7.43 -17.12
N SER A 200 8.96 -7.34 -15.99
CA SER A 200 7.81 -8.22 -15.71
C SER A 200 6.71 -8.06 -16.75
N THR A 201 6.40 -6.85 -17.17
CA THR A 201 5.42 -6.57 -18.23
C THR A 201 5.84 -7.16 -19.57
N LYS A 202 7.11 -7.08 -19.92
CA LYS A 202 7.64 -7.66 -21.16
C LYS A 202 7.58 -9.18 -21.14
N LEU A 203 7.95 -9.81 -20.03
CA LEU A 203 7.86 -11.26 -19.84
C LEU A 203 6.41 -11.77 -19.92
N LEU A 204 5.46 -11.08 -19.29
CA LEU A 204 4.03 -11.42 -19.39
C LEU A 204 3.53 -11.38 -20.82
N LYS A 205 3.89 -10.36 -21.61
CA LYS A 205 3.53 -10.29 -23.03
C LYS A 205 4.12 -11.44 -23.83
N MET A 206 5.36 -11.81 -23.59
CA MET A 206 6.00 -12.96 -24.26
C MET A 206 5.28 -14.28 -23.94
N ILE A 207 4.93 -14.52 -22.67
CA ILE A 207 4.21 -15.73 -22.24
C ILE A 207 2.84 -15.80 -22.93
N ILE A 208 2.07 -14.72 -22.96
CA ILE A 208 0.74 -14.67 -23.60
C ILE A 208 0.84 -15.00 -25.09
N ILE A 209 1.84 -14.48 -25.79
CA ILE A 209 2.05 -14.75 -27.23
C ILE A 209 2.45 -16.20 -27.48
N THR A 210 3.14 -16.84 -26.53
CA THR A 210 3.64 -18.23 -26.70
C THR A 210 2.57 -19.28 -26.40
N ILE A 211 1.57 -18.97 -25.55
CA ILE A 211 0.53 -19.90 -25.09
C ILE A 211 -0.78 -19.76 -25.89
N GLY A 212 -1.04 -18.59 -26.50
CA GLY A 212 -2.22 -18.30 -27.33
C GLY A 212 -1.95 -18.53 -28.80
#